data_a2104975624dcf1ed061d13e88766249
#
_entry.id   a2104975624dcf1ed061d13e88766249
#
_cell.length_a   1.000
_cell.length_b   1.000
_cell.length_c   1.000
_cell.angle_alpha   90.00
_cell.angle_beta   90.00
_cell.angle_gamma   90.00
#
_symmetry.space_group_name_H-M   'P 1'
#
loop_
_entity.id
_entity.type
_entity.pdbx_description
1 polymer ?
#
loop_
_entity_poly.entity_id
_entity_poly.type
_entity_poly.pdbx_seq_one_letter_code
_entity_poly.pdbx_strand_id
1 'polypeptide(L)'
;GGSGGTGGAAGTGGSGGTGGAAGTGGNAGTGGSAGSAGNPDPCAGGPLSYPIPNCTPTPVPETGDIHADCVARINQFRWDCQCLPPLTRWVDGERCTDSNAEYDSDHGVHASFSAIPCGSGSRAQNECPGWPSNSYVISNCLQAMWDEGPEDGNPNTVNGHYESMATSTYTRVACGFFTTPSGDVWGVQNFD
;
A
#
# COMPACT_ATOMS: atom_id res chain seq x y z
N GLY A 1 58.54 -10.01 -19.07
CA GLY A 1 58.95 -9.06 -20.09
C GLY A 1 57.74 -8.35 -20.68
N GLY A 2 57.74 -7.06 -20.71
CA GLY A 2 56.88 -6.23 -21.58
C GLY A 2 55.88 -5.39 -20.79
N SER A 3 56.20 -4.18 -20.51
CA SER A 3 55.83 -2.85 -21.07
C SER A 3 54.38 -2.48 -20.75
N GLY A 4 53.94 -1.51 -19.98
CA GLY A 4 54.36 -0.11 -19.98
C GLY A 4 53.42 0.64 -20.97
N GLY A 5 52.31 1.26 -20.46
CA GLY A 5 51.42 2.13 -21.21
C GLY A 5 51.04 3.33 -20.35
N THR A 6 51.57 4.46 -20.73
CA THR A 6 51.55 5.79 -20.12
C THR A 6 50.26 6.54 -20.42
N GLY A 7 49.68 7.24 -19.41
CA GLY A 7 49.30 8.64 -19.42
C GLY A 7 48.20 9.12 -20.35
N GLY A 8 47.10 9.56 -19.77
CA GLY A 8 46.09 10.41 -20.39
C GLY A 8 45.76 11.60 -19.48
N ALA A 9 45.87 12.80 -19.99
CA ALA A 9 45.95 14.09 -19.37
C ALA A 9 44.67 14.57 -18.65
N ALA A 10 44.87 15.39 -17.65
CA ALA A 10 43.90 16.21 -16.93
C ALA A 10 43.24 17.26 -17.85
N GLY A 11 41.92 17.33 -17.81
CA GLY A 11 41.12 18.43 -18.38
C GLY A 11 40.87 19.52 -17.34
N THR A 12 41.30 20.71 -17.63
CA THR A 12 41.21 21.93 -16.83
C THR A 12 39.85 22.60 -16.92
N GLY A 13 39.28 23.00 -15.79
CA GLY A 13 38.61 24.25 -15.52
C GLY A 13 37.46 24.73 -16.36
N GLY A 14 36.25 24.67 -15.77
CA GLY A 14 35.13 25.50 -16.16
C GLY A 14 34.75 26.46 -15.03
N SER A 15 34.79 27.76 -15.31
CA SER A 15 34.62 28.91 -14.45
C SER A 15 33.23 29.03 -13.82
N GLY A 16 33.22 29.63 -12.62
CA GLY A 16 32.05 29.90 -11.79
C GLY A 16 31.03 30.84 -12.44
N GLY A 17 29.76 30.50 -12.26
CA GLY A 17 28.61 31.36 -12.48
C GLY A 17 28.15 31.96 -11.15
N THR A 18 28.22 33.26 -11.08
CA THR A 18 27.81 34.11 -9.95
C THR A 18 26.29 34.23 -9.85
N GLY A 19 25.76 34.06 -8.64
CA GLY A 19 24.66 34.78 -8.04
C GLY A 19 23.34 34.93 -8.79
N GLY A 20 22.37 34.07 -8.43
CA GLY A 20 20.96 34.35 -8.67
C GLY A 20 20.25 34.59 -7.36
N ALA A 21 19.57 35.72 -7.23
CA ALA A 21 18.89 36.24 -6.08
C ALA A 21 17.76 35.33 -5.57
N ALA A 22 17.61 35.32 -4.25
CA ALA A 22 16.50 34.67 -3.56
C ALA A 22 15.13 35.21 -4.01
N GLY A 23 14.36 34.39 -4.67
CA GLY A 23 12.95 34.64 -4.97
C GLY A 23 12.09 34.29 -3.78
N THR A 24 11.50 35.31 -3.19
CA THR A 24 10.54 35.21 -2.10
C THR A 24 9.22 34.63 -2.61
N GLY A 25 8.70 33.60 -1.92
CA GLY A 25 7.28 33.33 -1.75
C GLY A 25 6.49 32.98 -3.00
N GLY A 26 6.55 31.71 -3.40
CA GLY A 26 5.51 31.09 -4.21
C GLY A 26 4.52 30.37 -3.29
N ASN A 27 3.31 30.90 -3.21
CA ASN A 27 2.16 30.29 -2.58
C ASN A 27 1.98 28.88 -3.12
N ALA A 28 1.88 27.89 -2.22
CA ALA A 28 1.50 26.53 -2.60
C ALA A 28 0.11 26.60 -3.25
N GLY A 29 0.09 26.55 -4.56
CA GLY A 29 -1.12 26.40 -5.34
C GLY A 29 -1.71 25.03 -5.02
N THR A 30 -2.81 25.00 -4.30
CA THR A 30 -3.72 23.88 -4.27
C THR A 30 -4.09 23.59 -5.72
N GLY A 31 -3.51 22.49 -6.26
CA GLY A 31 -3.89 21.95 -7.58
C GLY A 31 -5.34 21.52 -7.51
N GLY A 32 -6.22 22.48 -7.78
CA GLY A 32 -7.60 22.19 -8.08
C GLY A 32 -7.63 21.41 -9.39
N SER A 33 -7.88 20.11 -9.34
CA SER A 33 -8.37 19.37 -10.48
C SER A 33 -9.57 20.15 -11.02
N ALA A 34 -9.47 20.58 -12.29
CA ALA A 34 -10.57 21.19 -13.01
C ALA A 34 -11.73 20.18 -12.99
N GLY A 35 -12.67 20.38 -12.09
CA GLY A 35 -13.88 19.59 -11.97
C GLY A 35 -14.64 19.67 -13.29
N SER A 36 -14.87 18.54 -13.92
CA SER A 36 -15.98 18.41 -14.88
C SER A 36 -17.24 18.89 -14.15
N ALA A 37 -17.84 19.96 -14.69
CA ALA A 37 -19.10 20.46 -14.17
C ALA A 37 -20.14 19.35 -14.25
N GLY A 38 -20.63 18.85 -13.14
CA GLY A 38 -21.86 18.09 -13.11
C GLY A 38 -21.95 16.83 -12.25
N ASN A 39 -20.89 16.28 -11.68
CA ASN A 39 -21.04 15.17 -10.75
C ASN A 39 -20.64 15.63 -9.33
N PRO A 40 -21.58 15.67 -8.38
CA PRO A 40 -21.22 15.97 -7.00
C PRO A 40 -20.22 14.92 -6.51
N ASP A 41 -19.23 15.37 -5.75
CA ASP A 41 -18.29 14.47 -5.06
C ASP A 41 -19.11 13.44 -4.25
N PRO A 42 -19.03 12.14 -4.59
CA PRO A 42 -19.80 11.10 -3.91
C PRO A 42 -19.50 11.05 -2.40
N CYS A 43 -18.36 11.60 -1.98
CA CYS A 43 -17.94 11.63 -0.59
C CYS A 43 -18.25 12.96 0.14
N ALA A 44 -18.94 13.92 -0.51
CA ALA A 44 -19.28 15.19 0.13
C ALA A 44 -20.16 15.02 1.39
N GLY A 45 -20.89 13.90 1.50
CA GLY A 45 -21.70 13.53 2.66
C GLY A 45 -20.94 12.81 3.79
N GLY A 46 -19.65 12.56 3.63
CA GLY A 46 -18.83 11.76 4.54
C GLY A 46 -18.95 10.25 4.31
N PRO A 47 -18.46 9.42 5.26
CA PRO A 47 -18.44 7.98 5.14
C PRO A 47 -19.81 7.36 4.86
N LEU A 48 -19.86 6.43 3.92
CA LEU A 48 -21.05 5.65 3.61
C LEU A 48 -21.22 4.52 4.63
N SER A 49 -22.47 4.23 5.02
CA SER A 49 -22.79 3.10 5.92
C SER A 49 -22.47 1.74 5.30
N TYR A 50 -22.51 1.66 3.97
CA TYR A 50 -22.21 0.46 3.19
C TYR A 50 -21.34 0.84 1.98
N PRO A 51 -20.49 -0.06 1.50
CA PRO A 51 -19.72 0.21 0.30
C PRO A 51 -20.60 0.33 -0.94
N ILE A 52 -20.13 1.08 -1.92
CA ILE A 52 -20.75 1.12 -3.25
C ILE A 52 -20.73 -0.30 -3.84
N PRO A 53 -21.88 -0.85 -4.26
CA PRO A 53 -21.95 -2.20 -4.81
C PRO A 53 -21.04 -2.38 -6.03
N ASN A 54 -20.33 -3.51 -6.11
CA ASN A 54 -19.40 -3.85 -7.21
C ASN A 54 -18.33 -2.78 -7.47
N CYS A 55 -17.89 -2.11 -6.42
CA CYS A 55 -16.86 -1.08 -6.54
C CYS A 55 -15.50 -1.69 -6.87
N THR A 56 -15.03 -1.43 -8.09
CA THR A 56 -13.76 -1.93 -8.61
C THR A 56 -12.95 -0.77 -9.17
N PRO A 57 -12.31 0.03 -8.30
CA PRO A 57 -11.52 1.16 -8.75
C PRO A 57 -10.27 0.68 -9.52
N THR A 58 -9.94 1.36 -10.60
CA THR A 58 -8.72 1.07 -11.36
C THR A 58 -7.51 1.26 -10.45
N PRO A 59 -6.62 0.26 -10.31
CA PRO A 59 -5.44 0.40 -9.47
C PRO A 59 -4.60 1.62 -9.87
N VAL A 60 -4.10 2.35 -8.86
CA VAL A 60 -3.15 3.43 -9.11
C VAL A 60 -1.86 2.86 -9.71
N PRO A 61 -1.11 3.64 -10.54
CA PRO A 61 0.17 3.20 -11.05
C PRO A 61 1.14 2.83 -9.94
N GLU A 62 1.87 1.72 -10.11
CA GLU A 62 2.88 1.27 -9.18
C GLU A 62 4.03 2.29 -9.09
N THR A 63 4.47 2.57 -7.87
CA THR A 63 5.59 3.48 -7.60
C THR A 63 6.93 2.77 -7.55
N GLY A 64 6.92 1.44 -7.41
CA GLY A 64 8.07 0.59 -7.16
C GLY A 64 8.36 0.35 -5.67
N ASP A 65 7.64 1.02 -4.76
CA ASP A 65 7.60 0.71 -3.33
C ASP A 65 6.35 -0.12 -3.05
N ILE A 66 6.50 -1.45 -3.05
CA ILE A 66 5.39 -2.40 -2.94
C ILE A 66 4.57 -2.22 -1.64
N HIS A 67 5.21 -1.81 -0.55
CA HIS A 67 4.54 -1.55 0.72
C HIS A 67 3.66 -0.30 0.61
N ALA A 68 4.20 0.78 0.00
CA ALA A 68 3.43 1.99 -0.27
C ALA A 68 2.26 1.73 -1.22
N ASP A 69 2.49 0.98 -2.30
CA ASP A 69 1.48 0.66 -3.31
C ASP A 69 0.33 -0.16 -2.71
N CYS A 70 0.63 -1.10 -1.81
CA CYS A 70 -0.36 -1.88 -1.07
C CYS A 70 -1.22 -0.98 -0.17
N VAL A 71 -0.61 -0.12 0.64
CA VAL A 71 -1.34 0.82 1.50
C VAL A 71 -2.18 1.79 0.66
N ALA A 72 -1.64 2.27 -0.45
CA ALA A 72 -2.38 3.14 -1.38
C ALA A 72 -3.60 2.43 -1.96
N ARG A 73 -3.49 1.13 -2.30
CA ARG A 73 -4.61 0.33 -2.81
C ARG A 73 -5.70 0.12 -1.77
N ILE A 74 -5.34 -0.19 -0.52
CA ILE A 74 -6.31 -0.29 0.59
C ILE A 74 -7.03 1.05 0.77
N ASN A 75 -6.30 2.16 0.79
CA ASN A 75 -6.86 3.49 0.93
C ASN A 75 -7.72 3.91 -0.26
N GLN A 76 -7.40 3.41 -1.46
CA GLN A 76 -8.23 3.61 -2.63
C GLN A 76 -9.61 2.95 -2.46
N PHE A 77 -9.69 1.70 -2.00
CA PHE A 77 -10.98 1.08 -1.67
C PHE A 77 -11.73 1.85 -0.60
N ARG A 78 -11.05 2.23 0.46
CA ARG A 78 -11.65 2.99 1.55
C ARG A 78 -12.29 4.28 1.05
N TRP A 79 -11.58 5.04 0.23
CA TRP A 79 -12.07 6.33 -0.26
C TRP A 79 -13.06 6.17 -1.42
N ASP A 80 -12.67 5.50 -2.50
CA ASP A 80 -13.46 5.44 -3.73
C ASP A 80 -14.74 4.63 -3.55
N CYS A 81 -14.71 3.62 -2.66
CA CYS A 81 -15.83 2.69 -2.51
C CYS A 81 -16.72 2.95 -1.30
N GLN A 82 -16.24 3.67 -0.29
CA GLN A 82 -17.03 3.87 0.94
C GLN A 82 -16.80 5.25 1.60
N CYS A 83 -16.03 6.13 1.01
CA CYS A 83 -15.74 7.47 1.54
C CYS A 83 -15.13 7.44 2.96
N LEU A 84 -14.40 6.38 3.28
CA LEU A 84 -13.72 6.24 4.57
C LEU A 84 -12.40 7.02 4.56
N PRO A 85 -12.00 7.61 5.70
CA PRO A 85 -10.69 8.24 5.81
C PRO A 85 -9.57 7.23 5.58
N PRO A 86 -8.43 7.65 4.98
CA PRO A 86 -7.31 6.77 4.72
C PRO A 86 -6.63 6.32 6.02
N LEU A 87 -6.09 5.09 5.99
CA LEU A 87 -5.17 4.59 7.00
C LEU A 87 -3.77 5.18 6.78
N THR A 88 -3.06 5.45 7.86
CA THR A 88 -1.65 5.84 7.78
C THR A 88 -0.78 4.63 7.45
N ARG A 89 0.20 4.79 6.57
CA ARG A 89 1.23 3.78 6.34
C ARG A 89 2.05 3.56 7.61
N TRP A 90 2.10 2.33 8.10
CA TRP A 90 2.89 1.96 9.29
C TRP A 90 4.27 1.43 8.89
N VAL A 91 5.17 2.35 8.51
CA VAL A 91 6.52 2.04 8.00
C VAL A 91 7.33 1.17 8.98
N ASP A 92 7.30 1.51 10.26
CA ASP A 92 8.04 0.74 11.29
C ASP A 92 7.51 -0.70 11.46
N GLY A 93 6.28 -0.97 11.01
CA GLY A 93 5.65 -2.29 11.04
C GLY A 93 6.01 -3.16 9.83
N GLU A 94 6.42 -2.58 8.70
CA GLU A 94 6.59 -3.29 7.42
C GLU A 94 7.57 -4.46 7.50
N ARG A 95 8.75 -4.24 8.06
CA ARG A 95 9.75 -5.31 8.22
C ARG A 95 9.24 -6.49 9.05
N CYS A 96 8.46 -6.21 10.09
CA CYS A 96 7.83 -7.25 10.89
C CYS A 96 6.76 -7.97 10.07
N THR A 97 5.98 -7.23 9.28
CA THR A 97 4.94 -7.79 8.42
C THR A 97 5.52 -8.63 7.28
N ASP A 98 6.71 -8.28 6.74
CA ASP A 98 7.47 -9.15 5.83
C ASP A 98 7.84 -10.47 6.51
N SER A 99 8.31 -10.42 7.78
CA SER A 99 8.61 -11.63 8.56
C SER A 99 7.36 -12.46 8.86
N ASN A 100 6.19 -11.83 9.01
CA ASN A 100 4.92 -12.55 9.11
C ASN A 100 4.62 -13.30 7.79
N ALA A 101 4.74 -12.65 6.64
CA ALA A 101 4.51 -13.28 5.34
C ALA A 101 5.47 -14.48 5.11
N GLU A 102 6.75 -14.35 5.49
CA GLU A 102 7.72 -15.44 5.43
C GLU A 102 7.31 -16.60 6.35
N TYR A 103 7.01 -16.31 7.62
CA TYR A 103 6.63 -17.34 8.59
C TYR A 103 5.35 -18.07 8.17
N ASP A 104 4.32 -17.34 7.74
CA ASP A 104 3.04 -17.92 7.36
C ASP A 104 3.14 -18.77 6.09
N SER A 105 4.08 -18.47 5.18
CA SER A 105 4.32 -19.28 3.99
C SER A 105 4.75 -20.71 4.33
N ASP A 106 5.41 -20.92 5.47
CA ASP A 106 5.88 -22.22 5.95
C ASP A 106 4.95 -22.88 6.99
N HIS A 107 4.16 -22.09 7.70
CA HIS A 107 3.39 -22.57 8.86
C HIS A 107 1.88 -22.48 8.67
N GLY A 108 1.42 -21.85 7.59
CA GLY A 108 -0.01 -21.65 7.28
C GLY A 108 -0.54 -20.29 7.67
N VAL A 109 -1.70 -19.97 7.12
CA VAL A 109 -2.39 -18.67 7.26
C VAL A 109 -2.57 -18.29 8.72
N HIS A 110 -2.23 -17.04 9.05
CA HIS A 110 -2.32 -16.44 10.40
C HIS A 110 -1.46 -17.10 11.50
N ALA A 111 -0.54 -18.01 11.17
CA ALA A 111 0.33 -18.63 12.15
C ALA A 111 1.24 -17.60 12.83
N SER A 112 1.66 -16.57 12.10
CA SER A 112 2.50 -15.48 12.61
C SER A 112 1.77 -14.51 13.54
N PHE A 113 0.45 -14.39 13.43
CA PHE A 113 -0.32 -13.36 14.14
C PHE A 113 -0.10 -13.38 15.66
N SER A 114 0.02 -14.57 16.23
CA SER A 114 0.35 -14.75 17.64
C SER A 114 1.81 -15.08 17.90
N ALA A 115 2.52 -15.69 16.93
CA ALA A 115 3.89 -16.13 17.10
C ALA A 115 4.91 -14.98 16.93
N ILE A 116 4.63 -14.03 16.06
CA ILE A 116 5.51 -12.89 15.73
C ILE A 116 4.67 -11.60 15.71
N PRO A 117 4.13 -11.15 16.85
CA PRO A 117 3.32 -9.94 16.87
C PRO A 117 4.13 -8.70 16.49
N CYS A 118 3.57 -7.85 15.64
CA CYS A 118 4.20 -6.62 15.22
C CYS A 118 3.87 -5.44 16.16
N GLY A 119 4.88 -4.68 16.54
CA GLY A 119 4.74 -3.53 17.44
C GLY A 119 4.17 -3.90 18.81
N SER A 120 3.13 -3.19 19.24
CA SER A 120 2.37 -3.50 20.47
C SER A 120 1.36 -4.63 20.29
N GLY A 121 1.36 -5.28 19.12
CA GLY A 121 0.41 -6.27 18.63
C GLY A 121 -0.56 -5.66 17.62
N SER A 122 -0.57 -6.19 16.39
CA SER A 122 -1.60 -5.84 15.42
C SER A 122 -2.97 -6.29 15.95
N ARG A 123 -4.02 -5.56 15.62
CA ARG A 123 -5.38 -5.90 16.06
C ARG A 123 -6.10 -6.80 15.08
N ALA A 124 -5.72 -6.74 13.80
CA ALA A 124 -6.19 -7.63 12.75
C ALA A 124 -5.10 -7.89 11.74
N GLN A 125 -5.25 -9.01 11.04
CA GLN A 125 -4.34 -9.41 9.97
C GLN A 125 -5.16 -9.96 8.81
N ASN A 126 -4.86 -9.49 7.60
CA ASN A 126 -5.33 -10.08 6.35
C ASN A 126 -4.17 -10.76 5.64
N GLU A 127 -4.46 -11.81 4.86
CA GLU A 127 -3.44 -12.54 4.13
C GLU A 127 -3.83 -12.89 2.71
N CYS A 128 -2.84 -12.89 1.84
CA CYS A 128 -2.90 -13.23 0.43
C CYS A 128 -1.90 -14.35 0.14
N PRO A 129 -2.24 -15.63 0.40
CA PRO A 129 -1.33 -16.75 0.21
C PRO A 129 -1.21 -17.17 -1.26
N GLY A 130 0.03 -17.40 -1.74
CA GLY A 130 0.29 -18.11 -2.99
C GLY A 130 -0.09 -17.37 -4.27
N TRP A 131 0.12 -16.06 -4.34
CA TRP A 131 -0.17 -15.27 -5.53
C TRP A 131 1.03 -15.18 -6.49
N PRO A 132 0.80 -14.99 -7.82
CA PRO A 132 1.88 -15.02 -8.82
C PRO A 132 2.90 -13.88 -8.69
N SER A 133 2.52 -12.73 -8.11
CA SER A 133 3.41 -11.58 -7.94
C SER A 133 2.85 -10.58 -6.93
N ASN A 134 3.70 -9.64 -6.48
CA ASN A 134 3.28 -8.53 -5.63
C ASN A 134 2.16 -7.69 -6.28
N SER A 135 2.27 -7.41 -7.57
CA SER A 135 1.22 -6.69 -8.32
C SER A 135 -0.12 -7.42 -8.31
N TYR A 136 -0.12 -8.76 -8.39
CA TYR A 136 -1.33 -9.56 -8.28
C TYR A 136 -1.92 -9.53 -6.87
N VAL A 137 -1.09 -9.55 -5.83
CA VAL A 137 -1.56 -9.35 -4.46
C VAL A 137 -2.27 -8.00 -4.35
N ILE A 138 -1.62 -6.92 -4.79
CA ILE A 138 -2.13 -5.55 -4.68
C ILE A 138 -3.40 -5.34 -5.53
N SER A 139 -3.43 -5.85 -6.76
CA SER A 139 -4.56 -5.62 -7.67
C SER A 139 -5.73 -6.58 -7.47
N ASN A 140 -5.46 -7.86 -7.23
CA ASN A 140 -6.47 -8.91 -7.27
C ASN A 140 -6.82 -9.45 -5.88
N CYS A 141 -5.85 -9.76 -5.02
CA CYS A 141 -6.15 -10.26 -3.69
C CYS A 141 -6.87 -9.19 -2.85
N LEU A 142 -6.36 -7.96 -2.82
CA LEU A 142 -7.01 -6.87 -2.09
C LEU A 142 -8.41 -6.54 -2.66
N GLN A 143 -8.63 -6.69 -3.97
CA GLN A 143 -9.97 -6.56 -4.55
C GLN A 143 -10.89 -7.68 -4.04
N ALA A 144 -10.43 -8.93 -4.08
CA ALA A 144 -11.22 -10.07 -3.60
C ALA A 144 -11.59 -9.92 -2.11
N MET A 145 -10.68 -9.41 -1.29
CA MET A 145 -10.94 -9.09 0.11
C MET A 145 -11.99 -7.99 0.28
N TRP A 146 -11.94 -6.95 -0.55
CA TRP A 146 -12.95 -5.88 -0.52
C TRP A 146 -14.32 -6.38 -0.99
N ASP A 147 -14.34 -7.27 -1.96
CA ASP A 147 -15.57 -7.84 -2.54
C ASP A 147 -16.31 -8.78 -1.59
N GLU A 148 -15.69 -9.23 -0.49
CA GLU A 148 -16.40 -9.94 0.58
C GLU A 148 -17.54 -9.11 1.14
N GLY A 149 -17.39 -7.79 1.17
CA GLY A 149 -18.38 -6.86 1.68
C GLY A 149 -18.64 -6.98 3.19
N PRO A 150 -19.55 -6.15 3.73
CA PRO A 150 -19.90 -6.17 5.15
C PRO A 150 -20.68 -7.44 5.53
N GLU A 151 -20.68 -7.74 6.83
CA GLU A 151 -21.46 -8.83 7.38
C GLU A 151 -22.93 -8.74 6.96
N ASP A 152 -23.44 -9.82 6.35
CA ASP A 152 -24.81 -9.95 5.82
C ASP A 152 -25.70 -10.82 6.70
N GLY A 153 -25.21 -11.27 7.86
CA GLY A 153 -25.88 -12.19 8.77
C GLY A 153 -25.88 -13.65 8.31
N ASN A 154 -25.21 -13.98 7.20
CA ASN A 154 -25.05 -15.34 6.72
C ASN A 154 -23.74 -15.95 7.31
N PRO A 155 -23.84 -16.97 8.18
CA PRO A 155 -22.64 -17.55 8.82
C PRO A 155 -21.69 -18.27 7.85
N ASN A 156 -22.07 -18.43 6.59
CA ASN A 156 -21.23 -19.03 5.56
C ASN A 156 -20.49 -17.99 4.71
N THR A 157 -20.76 -16.70 4.90
CA THR A 157 -20.07 -15.61 4.19
C THR A 157 -18.78 -15.24 4.95
N VAL A 158 -17.68 -15.12 4.22
CA VAL A 158 -16.41 -14.60 4.77
C VAL A 158 -16.42 -13.10 4.58
N ASN A 159 -16.28 -12.35 5.66
CA ASN A 159 -16.31 -10.87 5.65
C ASN A 159 -15.11 -10.26 6.38
N GLY A 160 -14.30 -11.08 7.04
CA GLY A 160 -13.26 -10.62 7.96
C GLY A 160 -12.19 -9.75 7.30
N HIS A 161 -11.86 -10.02 6.03
CA HIS A 161 -10.88 -9.22 5.31
C HIS A 161 -11.44 -7.83 4.98
N TYR A 162 -12.68 -7.78 4.46
CA TYR A 162 -13.35 -6.50 4.23
C TYR A 162 -13.46 -5.70 5.53
N GLU A 163 -13.90 -6.31 6.63
CA GLU A 163 -14.07 -5.61 7.89
C GLU A 163 -12.76 -5.05 8.42
N SER A 164 -11.65 -5.79 8.30
CA SER A 164 -10.32 -5.27 8.64
C SER A 164 -9.94 -4.06 7.79
N MET A 165 -10.26 -4.06 6.49
CA MET A 165 -9.98 -2.95 5.59
C MET A 165 -10.91 -1.76 5.79
N ALA A 166 -12.18 -1.97 6.18
CA ALA A 166 -13.23 -0.96 6.20
C ALA A 166 -13.46 -0.31 7.57
N THR A 167 -13.12 -0.97 8.68
CA THR A 167 -13.37 -0.43 10.02
C THR A 167 -12.68 0.92 10.25
N SER A 168 -13.33 1.78 11.04
CA SER A 168 -12.76 3.04 11.53
C SER A 168 -11.94 2.86 12.82
N THR A 169 -11.88 1.64 13.35
CA THR A 169 -11.17 1.35 14.61
C THR A 169 -9.66 1.37 14.42
N TYR A 170 -9.18 0.99 13.23
CA TYR A 170 -7.76 1.03 12.90
C TYR A 170 -7.38 2.37 12.28
N THR A 171 -6.17 2.81 12.60
CA THR A 171 -5.64 4.12 12.15
C THR A 171 -4.45 3.97 11.21
N ARG A 172 -3.84 2.79 11.18
CA ARG A 172 -2.67 2.50 10.35
C ARG A 172 -2.65 1.06 9.88
N VAL A 173 -1.89 0.82 8.82
CA VAL A 173 -1.68 -0.50 8.25
C VAL A 173 -0.24 -0.65 7.78
N ALA A 174 0.36 -1.81 8.05
CA ALA A 174 1.61 -2.24 7.45
C ALA A 174 1.31 -3.37 6.46
N CYS A 175 1.81 -3.26 5.24
CA CYS A 175 1.84 -4.36 4.29
C CYS A 175 3.22 -5.05 4.36
N GLY A 176 3.25 -6.37 4.16
CA GLY A 176 4.47 -7.15 4.06
C GLY A 176 4.35 -8.21 2.98
N PHE A 177 5.49 -8.61 2.43
CA PHE A 177 5.55 -9.54 1.32
C PHE A 177 6.72 -10.50 1.47
N PHE A 178 6.50 -11.73 1.06
CA PHE A 178 7.54 -12.74 0.94
C PHE A 178 7.36 -13.53 -0.36
N THR A 179 8.44 -13.70 -1.11
CA THR A 179 8.44 -14.59 -2.29
C THR A 179 9.02 -15.92 -1.91
N THR A 180 8.23 -16.97 -2.02
CA THR A 180 8.66 -18.34 -1.70
C THR A 180 9.70 -18.84 -2.70
N PRO A 181 10.45 -19.91 -2.38
CA PRO A 181 11.38 -20.54 -3.33
C PRO A 181 10.72 -21.07 -4.61
N SER A 182 9.40 -21.36 -4.59
CA SER A 182 8.62 -21.73 -5.78
C SER A 182 8.28 -20.55 -6.68
N GLY A 183 8.44 -19.32 -6.18
CA GLY A 183 8.11 -18.08 -6.89
C GLY A 183 6.75 -17.49 -6.55
N ASP A 184 5.98 -18.17 -5.73
CA ASP A 184 4.69 -17.64 -5.25
C ASP A 184 4.90 -16.55 -4.20
N VAL A 185 4.01 -15.59 -4.16
CA VAL A 185 4.05 -14.47 -3.22
C VAL A 185 3.01 -14.66 -2.12
N TRP A 186 3.45 -14.47 -0.88
CA TRP A 186 2.60 -14.25 0.28
C TRP A 186 2.57 -12.76 0.62
N GLY A 187 1.38 -12.21 0.76
CA GLY A 187 1.16 -10.84 1.18
C GLY A 187 0.40 -10.82 2.50
N VAL A 188 0.86 -10.01 3.45
CA VAL A 188 0.22 -9.83 4.76
C VAL A 188 -0.08 -8.35 4.97
N GLN A 189 -1.22 -8.05 5.58
CA GLN A 189 -1.60 -6.72 6.00
C GLN A 189 -1.93 -6.74 7.50
N ASN A 190 -1.12 -6.04 8.30
CA ASN A 190 -1.34 -5.88 9.74
C ASN A 190 -1.97 -4.53 10.04
N PHE A 191 -3.13 -4.52 10.68
CA PHE A 191 -3.91 -3.32 11.04
C PHE A 191 -3.79 -3.01 12.53
N ASP A 192 -3.68 -1.67 12.88
CA ASP A 192 -3.59 -1.17 14.27
C ASP A 192 -4.23 0.21 14.45
#